data_a39a1ad48992b9d0c3f5b4ba0841cca2
#
_entry.id   a39a1ad48992b9d0c3f5b4ba0841cca2
#
_cell.length_a   1.000
_cell.length_b   1.000
_cell.length_c   1.000
_cell.angle_alpha   90.00
_cell.angle_beta   90.00
_cell.angle_gamma   90.00
#
_symmetry.space_group_name_H-M   'P 1'
#
loop_
_entity.id
_entity.type
_entity.pdbx_description
1 polymer ?
#
loop_
_entity_poly.entity_id
_entity_poly.type
_entity_poly.pdbx_seq_one_letter_code
_entity_poly.pdbx_strand_id
1 'polypeptide(L)'
;FLPPGTLSSPPGGDRVQWLNDDELIAILDELPRRPMMAGKDGLRMSLAGVQDKLPVVFDGQRIGLPQGEQPSTHILKPLIHGVEDSVTNEGFCLALARAMKLQTAQAEIRAVTGRRFLLVARYDRQTGTQGRVARLHQEDFCQALGVVPEMKYQNEGGPDLAACFSLLRHVTRPSAPQVLHLLDYVVFNALIGNHD
;
A
#
# COMPACT_ATOMS: atom_id res chain seq x y z
N PHE A 1 -4.28 0.76 23.38
CA PHE A 1 -2.98 1.41 23.61
C PHE A 1 -2.14 0.51 24.51
N LEU A 2 -1.11 -0.16 23.97
CA LEU A 2 -0.08 -0.81 24.77
C LEU A 2 1.09 0.15 24.92
N PRO A 3 1.69 0.29 26.11
CA PRO A 3 2.81 1.19 26.33
C PRO A 3 4.04 0.77 25.49
N PRO A 4 4.87 1.73 25.04
CA PRO A 4 6.09 1.42 24.31
C PRO A 4 7.05 0.65 25.22
N GLY A 5 7.39 -0.57 24.85
CA GLY A 5 8.37 -1.40 25.54
C GLY A 5 8.00 -2.85 25.79
N THR A 6 6.81 -3.33 25.42
CA THR A 6 6.36 -4.68 25.69
C THR A 6 6.14 -5.52 24.42
N LEU A 7 7.10 -5.53 23.50
CA LEU A 7 7.17 -6.53 22.44
C LEU A 7 8.41 -7.39 22.67
N SER A 8 8.28 -8.37 23.54
CA SER A 8 9.18 -9.52 23.53
C SER A 8 8.93 -10.28 22.24
N SER A 9 9.90 -10.28 21.34
CA SER A 9 9.89 -11.12 20.15
C SER A 9 9.74 -12.57 20.56
N PRO A 10 8.76 -13.33 20.04
CA PRO A 10 8.74 -14.76 20.24
C PRO A 10 9.96 -15.41 19.56
N PRO A 11 10.44 -16.56 20.02
CA PRO A 11 11.59 -17.26 19.46
C PRO A 11 11.19 -17.99 18.15
N GLY A 12 11.07 -17.25 17.09
CA GLY A 12 10.85 -17.73 15.74
C GLY A 12 11.33 -16.61 14.84
N GLY A 13 12.57 -16.69 14.37
CA GLY A 13 13.19 -15.64 13.57
C GLY A 13 12.30 -15.24 12.39
N ASP A 14 12.29 -13.95 12.09
CA ASP A 14 11.68 -13.37 10.89
C ASP A 14 12.01 -14.22 9.67
N ARG A 15 11.01 -14.85 9.08
CA ARG A 15 11.18 -15.77 7.97
C ARG A 15 10.46 -15.24 6.75
N VAL A 16 11.12 -15.36 5.61
CA VAL A 16 10.54 -15.06 4.31
C VAL A 16 10.50 -16.35 3.51
N GLN A 17 9.33 -16.72 3.03
CA GLN A 17 9.17 -17.77 2.03
C GLN A 17 9.45 -17.14 0.66
N TRP A 18 10.67 -17.32 0.17
CA TRP A 18 11.04 -16.84 -1.17
C TRP A 18 10.32 -17.66 -2.24
N LEU A 19 9.81 -16.97 -3.27
CA LEU A 19 9.04 -17.55 -4.35
C LEU A 19 9.94 -17.76 -5.57
N ASN A 20 9.77 -18.89 -6.25
CA ASN A 20 10.22 -19.08 -7.61
C ASN A 20 9.17 -18.54 -8.61
N ASP A 21 9.49 -18.57 -9.90
CA ASP A 21 8.61 -18.03 -10.94
C ASP A 21 7.25 -18.75 -11.01
N ASP A 22 7.24 -20.09 -10.89
CA ASP A 22 6.01 -20.89 -10.95
C ASP A 22 5.10 -20.60 -9.75
N GLU A 23 5.67 -20.45 -8.56
CA GLU A 23 4.94 -20.08 -7.35
C GLU A 23 4.37 -18.66 -7.46
N LEU A 24 5.15 -17.72 -8.00
CA LEU A 24 4.69 -16.34 -8.22
C LEU A 24 3.54 -16.29 -9.24
N ILE A 25 3.64 -17.04 -10.33
CA ILE A 25 2.57 -17.18 -11.33
C ILE A 25 1.31 -17.74 -10.69
N ALA A 26 1.43 -18.82 -9.92
CA ALA A 26 0.29 -19.43 -9.24
C ALA A 26 -0.41 -18.43 -8.31
N ILE A 27 0.35 -17.59 -7.59
CA ILE A 27 -0.19 -16.53 -6.73
C ILE A 27 -0.91 -15.47 -7.57
N LEU A 28 -0.31 -14.99 -8.66
CA LEU A 28 -0.92 -13.99 -9.54
C LEU A 28 -2.23 -14.48 -10.15
N ASP A 29 -2.34 -15.77 -10.47
CA ASP A 29 -3.55 -16.40 -11.01
C ASP A 29 -4.61 -16.66 -9.92
N GLU A 30 -4.20 -16.85 -8.66
CA GLU A 30 -5.11 -17.09 -7.52
C GLU A 30 -5.67 -15.80 -6.90
N LEU A 31 -4.89 -14.70 -6.90
CA LEU A 31 -5.28 -13.43 -6.26
C LEU A 31 -6.68 -12.92 -6.66
N PRO A 32 -7.08 -12.93 -7.96
CA PRO A 32 -8.41 -12.48 -8.37
C PRO A 32 -9.56 -13.39 -7.85
N ARG A 33 -9.25 -14.61 -7.44
CA ARG A 33 -10.20 -15.57 -6.89
C ARG A 33 -10.25 -15.59 -5.38
N ARG A 34 -9.14 -15.18 -4.74
CA ARG A 34 -8.96 -15.12 -3.28
C ARG A 34 -8.18 -13.87 -2.90
N PRO A 35 -8.85 -12.72 -2.81
CA PRO A 35 -8.21 -11.47 -2.45
C PRO A 35 -7.36 -11.61 -1.18
N MET A 36 -6.13 -11.09 -1.21
CA MET A 36 -5.15 -11.15 -0.13
C MET A 36 -4.79 -12.57 0.35
N MET A 37 -5.05 -13.61 -0.43
CA MET A 37 -4.78 -15.02 -0.07
C MET A 37 -5.44 -15.42 1.25
N ALA A 38 -6.61 -14.88 1.55
CA ALA A 38 -7.34 -15.14 2.79
C ALA A 38 -7.53 -16.65 3.01
N GLY A 39 -7.16 -17.13 4.20
CA GLY A 39 -7.28 -18.53 4.60
C GLY A 39 -6.03 -19.39 4.38
N LYS A 40 -4.91 -18.84 3.87
CA LYS A 40 -3.62 -19.53 3.96
C LYS A 40 -3.01 -19.32 5.35
N ASP A 41 -2.57 -20.42 5.96
CA ASP A 41 -1.99 -20.42 7.30
C ASP A 41 -0.79 -19.45 7.40
N GLY A 42 -0.81 -18.58 8.41
CA GLY A 42 0.28 -17.66 8.71
C GLY A 42 0.23 -16.29 8.00
N LEU A 43 -0.66 -16.08 7.04
CA LEU A 43 -0.82 -14.79 6.35
C LEU A 43 -1.89 -13.95 7.07
N ARG A 44 -1.47 -13.13 8.03
CA ARG A 44 -2.32 -12.09 8.65
C ARG A 44 -2.11 -10.79 7.90
N MET A 45 -3.03 -10.45 6.99
CA MET A 45 -2.89 -9.27 6.18
C MET A 45 -4.19 -8.47 6.15
N SER A 46 -4.09 -7.21 6.53
CA SER A 46 -5.15 -6.23 6.41
C SER A 46 -4.63 -5.07 5.54
N LEU A 47 -5.13 -4.98 4.31
CA LEU A 47 -4.89 -3.85 3.41
C LEU A 47 -6.24 -3.35 2.91
N ALA A 48 -6.51 -2.07 3.14
CA ALA A 48 -7.73 -1.44 2.66
C ALA A 48 -7.79 -1.38 1.13
N GLY A 49 -9.00 -1.39 0.56
CA GLY A 49 -9.27 -1.18 -0.85
C GLY A 49 -9.73 -2.45 -1.60
N VAL A 50 -10.46 -2.24 -2.69
CA VAL A 50 -11.15 -3.27 -3.48
C VAL A 50 -10.23 -4.00 -4.44
N GLN A 51 -9.15 -3.35 -4.90
CA GLN A 51 -8.20 -3.97 -5.84
C GLN A 51 -7.43 -5.11 -5.17
N ASP A 52 -7.28 -6.21 -5.90
CA ASP A 52 -6.45 -7.34 -5.48
C ASP A 52 -5.01 -6.90 -5.25
N LYS A 53 -4.46 -7.28 -4.11
CA LYS A 53 -3.12 -6.91 -3.70
C LYS A 53 -2.56 -7.90 -2.70
N LEU A 54 -1.24 -8.07 -2.70
CA LEU A 54 -0.54 -8.97 -1.78
C LEU A 54 0.66 -8.25 -1.15
N PRO A 55 0.74 -8.18 0.18
CA PRO A 55 1.95 -7.73 0.85
C PRO A 55 3.06 -8.76 0.69
N VAL A 56 4.21 -8.30 0.23
CA VAL A 56 5.39 -9.15 -0.04
C VAL A 56 6.65 -8.55 0.55
N VAL A 57 7.68 -9.37 0.68
CA VAL A 57 9.05 -8.93 0.92
C VAL A 57 9.78 -8.93 -0.42
N PHE A 58 10.53 -7.86 -0.70
CA PHE A 58 11.37 -7.76 -1.87
C PHE A 58 12.78 -7.34 -1.45
N ASP A 59 13.79 -8.09 -1.89
CA ASP A 59 15.21 -7.87 -1.53
C ASP A 59 16.02 -7.15 -2.64
N GLY A 60 15.34 -6.66 -3.68
CA GLY A 60 15.94 -6.08 -4.88
C GLY A 60 15.98 -7.05 -6.07
N GLN A 61 15.84 -8.35 -5.82
CA GLN A 61 15.85 -9.38 -6.86
C GLN A 61 14.68 -10.35 -6.74
N ARG A 62 14.44 -10.89 -5.53
CA ARG A 62 13.45 -11.93 -5.25
C ARG A 62 12.24 -11.35 -4.54
N ILE A 63 11.10 -11.96 -4.79
CA ILE A 63 9.85 -11.69 -4.09
C ILE A 63 9.57 -12.87 -3.16
N GLY A 64 9.08 -12.58 -1.95
CA GLY A 64 8.73 -13.60 -0.98
C GLY A 64 7.52 -13.22 -0.13
N LEU A 65 6.91 -14.23 0.47
CA LEU A 65 5.81 -14.06 1.42
C LEU A 65 6.39 -13.88 2.83
N PRO A 66 5.98 -12.81 3.55
CA PRO A 66 6.37 -12.65 4.93
C PRO A 66 5.72 -13.74 5.80
N GLN A 67 6.47 -14.33 6.73
CA GLN A 67 6.00 -15.33 7.65
C GLN A 67 6.05 -14.82 9.10
N GLY A 68 5.08 -15.19 9.90
CA GLY A 68 5.03 -14.79 11.32
C GLY A 68 4.94 -13.25 11.48
N GLU A 69 5.87 -12.67 12.20
CA GLU A 69 5.94 -11.23 12.48
C GLU A 69 6.76 -10.43 11.46
N GLN A 70 7.33 -11.10 10.45
CA GLN A 70 8.11 -10.44 9.40
C GLN A 70 7.30 -9.33 8.71
N PRO A 71 7.76 -8.07 8.72
CA PRO A 71 7.09 -7.02 7.98
C PRO A 71 7.23 -7.20 6.47
N SER A 72 6.12 -7.02 5.74
CA SER A 72 6.20 -6.82 4.29
C SER A 72 6.89 -5.51 3.97
N THR A 73 7.67 -5.48 2.89
CA THR A 73 8.37 -4.27 2.41
C THR A 73 7.67 -3.64 1.21
N HIS A 74 6.90 -4.43 0.46
CA HIS A 74 6.22 -4.01 -0.75
C HIS A 74 4.78 -4.52 -0.79
N ILE A 75 4.02 -3.96 -1.71
CA ILE A 75 2.70 -4.42 -2.11
C ILE A 75 2.79 -4.83 -3.58
N LEU A 76 2.44 -6.06 -3.88
CA LEU A 76 2.28 -6.57 -5.22
C LEU A 76 0.83 -6.40 -5.66
N LYS A 77 0.60 -5.75 -6.80
CA LYS A 77 -0.71 -5.52 -7.42
C LYS A 77 -0.74 -6.18 -8.79
N PRO A 78 -1.56 -7.21 -9.01
CA PRO A 78 -1.76 -7.82 -10.32
C PRO A 78 -2.59 -6.91 -11.24
N LEU A 79 -2.75 -7.31 -12.49
CA LEU A 79 -3.76 -6.74 -13.38
C LEU A 79 -5.16 -6.86 -12.77
N ILE A 80 -5.94 -5.79 -12.88
CA ILE A 80 -7.35 -5.81 -12.48
C ILE A 80 -8.13 -6.59 -13.53
N HIS A 81 -8.88 -7.60 -13.09
CA HIS A 81 -9.69 -8.42 -14.00
C HIS A 81 -10.70 -7.54 -14.76
N GLY A 82 -10.72 -7.67 -16.08
CA GLY A 82 -11.63 -6.89 -16.94
C GLY A 82 -11.21 -5.45 -17.21
N VAL A 83 -10.05 -5.00 -16.70
CA VAL A 83 -9.50 -3.67 -16.98
C VAL A 83 -8.18 -3.81 -17.71
N GLU A 84 -8.18 -3.43 -18.99
CA GLU A 84 -6.96 -3.49 -19.80
C GLU A 84 -5.88 -2.56 -19.22
N ASP A 85 -4.63 -3.03 -19.27
CA ASP A 85 -3.43 -2.26 -18.92
C ASP A 85 -3.45 -1.54 -17.56
N SER A 86 -4.26 -2.00 -16.60
CA SER A 86 -4.36 -1.36 -15.26
C SER A 86 -3.00 -1.19 -14.57
N VAL A 87 -2.11 -2.18 -14.66
CA VAL A 87 -0.73 -2.11 -14.12
C VAL A 87 0.09 -1.03 -14.82
N THR A 88 -0.01 -0.94 -16.16
CA THR A 88 0.71 0.06 -16.94
C THR A 88 0.18 1.46 -16.64
N ASN A 89 -1.14 1.61 -16.56
CA ASN A 89 -1.79 2.88 -16.25
C ASN A 89 -1.39 3.39 -14.86
N GLU A 90 -1.49 2.55 -13.82
CA GLU A 90 -1.09 2.96 -12.45
C GLU A 90 0.39 3.31 -12.39
N GLY A 91 1.26 2.49 -13.00
CA GLY A 91 2.69 2.76 -13.07
C GLY A 91 3.02 4.05 -13.81
N PHE A 92 2.33 4.33 -14.92
CA PHE A 92 2.46 5.58 -15.67
C PHE A 92 2.02 6.80 -14.84
N CYS A 93 0.86 6.73 -14.19
CA CYS A 93 0.35 7.83 -13.35
C CYS A 93 1.30 8.14 -12.19
N LEU A 94 1.86 7.12 -11.54
CA LEU A 94 2.87 7.32 -10.48
C LEU A 94 4.16 7.93 -11.02
N ALA A 95 4.62 7.50 -12.21
CA ALA A 95 5.79 8.08 -12.86
C ALA A 95 5.55 9.55 -13.27
N LEU A 96 4.36 9.86 -13.80
CA LEU A 96 3.95 11.22 -14.16
C LEU A 96 3.89 12.12 -12.92
N ALA A 97 3.25 11.68 -11.85
CA ALA A 97 3.19 12.41 -10.59
C ALA A 97 4.60 12.73 -10.06
N ARG A 98 5.51 11.75 -10.12
CA ARG A 98 6.92 11.95 -9.74
C ARG A 98 7.63 12.96 -10.64
N ALA A 99 7.40 12.91 -11.95
CA ALA A 99 7.96 13.87 -12.89
C ALA A 99 7.47 15.30 -12.61
N MET A 100 6.23 15.43 -12.10
CA MET A 100 5.65 16.70 -11.61
C MET A 100 6.11 17.05 -10.18
N LYS A 101 7.06 16.32 -9.62
CA LYS A 101 7.63 16.51 -8.27
C LYS A 101 6.64 16.29 -7.11
N LEU A 102 5.56 15.56 -7.37
CA LEU A 102 4.71 15.08 -6.30
C LEU A 102 5.41 13.93 -5.55
N GLN A 103 5.23 13.87 -4.24
CA GLN A 103 5.73 12.76 -3.45
C GLN A 103 4.85 11.54 -3.69
N THR A 104 5.39 10.51 -4.31
CA THR A 104 4.66 9.28 -4.62
C THR A 104 5.37 8.07 -4.03
N ALA A 105 4.62 7.01 -3.78
CA ALA A 105 5.21 5.71 -3.50
C ALA A 105 6.14 5.30 -4.66
N GLN A 106 7.27 4.69 -4.33
CA GLN A 106 8.13 4.09 -5.34
C GLN A 106 7.43 2.85 -5.87
N ALA A 107 7.31 2.77 -7.17
CA ALA A 107 6.67 1.65 -7.83
C ALA A 107 7.43 1.28 -9.11
N GLU A 108 7.46 -0.01 -9.42
CA GLU A 108 8.03 -0.55 -10.64
C GLU A 108 7.10 -1.59 -11.27
N ILE A 109 6.98 -1.55 -12.60
CA ILE A 109 6.28 -2.58 -13.34
C ILE A 109 7.25 -3.75 -13.54
N ARG A 110 6.84 -4.93 -13.10
CA ARG A 110 7.59 -6.17 -13.27
C ARG A 110 6.77 -7.19 -14.06
N ALA A 111 7.43 -8.21 -14.56
CA ALA A 111 6.78 -9.31 -15.24
C ALA A 111 7.45 -10.63 -14.89
N VAL A 112 6.64 -11.67 -14.81
CA VAL A 112 7.07 -13.07 -14.74
C VAL A 112 6.34 -13.85 -15.82
N THR A 113 7.06 -14.47 -16.73
CA THR A 113 6.51 -15.27 -17.84
C THR A 113 5.34 -14.55 -18.56
N GLY A 114 5.53 -13.26 -18.87
CA GLY A 114 4.53 -12.42 -19.56
C GLY A 114 3.42 -11.84 -18.68
N ARG A 115 3.25 -12.27 -17.44
CA ARG A 115 2.30 -11.68 -16.50
C ARG A 115 2.88 -10.45 -15.85
N ARG A 116 2.29 -9.28 -16.12
CA ARG A 116 2.70 -8.01 -15.51
C ARG A 116 2.03 -7.79 -14.17
N PHE A 117 2.76 -7.17 -13.27
CA PHE A 117 2.27 -6.70 -11.97
C PHE A 117 3.00 -5.43 -11.57
N LEU A 118 2.39 -4.63 -10.71
CA LEU A 118 3.03 -3.47 -10.11
C LEU A 118 3.58 -3.86 -8.73
N LEU A 119 4.83 -3.55 -8.48
CA LEU A 119 5.48 -3.72 -7.18
C LEU A 119 5.66 -2.33 -6.56
N VAL A 120 4.94 -2.06 -5.47
CA VAL A 120 4.91 -0.76 -4.81
C VAL A 120 5.64 -0.85 -3.48
N ALA A 121 6.67 -0.04 -3.29
CA ALA A 121 7.37 0.05 -2.01
C ALA A 121 6.46 0.67 -0.94
N ARG A 122 6.43 0.08 0.23
CA ARG A 122 5.64 0.57 1.35
C ARG A 122 6.34 1.76 2.01
N TYR A 123 5.70 2.92 2.04
CA TYR A 123 6.21 4.11 2.69
C TYR A 123 6.06 4.08 4.23
N ASP A 124 5.20 3.20 4.74
CA ASP A 124 5.01 2.96 6.17
C ASP A 124 5.99 1.90 6.72
N ARG A 125 7.17 1.83 6.11
CA ARG A 125 8.29 0.97 6.53
C ARG A 125 9.54 1.80 6.69
N GLN A 126 10.24 1.56 7.78
CA GLN A 126 11.54 2.17 8.04
C GLN A 126 12.59 1.08 8.22
N THR A 127 13.60 1.09 7.37
CA THR A 127 14.75 0.19 7.53
C THR A 127 15.72 0.80 8.52
N GLY A 128 15.89 0.13 9.65
CA GLY A 128 16.84 0.52 10.68
C GLY A 128 18.24 -0.02 10.42
N THR A 129 19.16 0.28 11.35
CA THR A 129 20.48 -0.35 11.40
C THR A 129 20.34 -1.86 11.49
N GLN A 130 21.19 -2.62 10.81
CA GLN A 130 21.17 -4.08 10.71
C GLN A 130 20.04 -4.67 9.85
N GLY A 131 19.42 -3.87 8.95
CA GLY A 131 18.42 -4.36 8.00
C GLY A 131 17.05 -4.72 8.60
N ARG A 132 16.82 -4.44 9.87
CA ARG A 132 15.50 -4.63 10.49
C ARG A 132 14.50 -3.62 9.93
N VAL A 133 13.33 -4.11 9.54
CA VAL A 133 12.23 -3.28 9.04
C VAL A 133 11.23 -3.01 10.16
N ALA A 134 11.06 -1.74 10.53
CA ALA A 134 10.03 -1.30 11.46
C ALA A 134 8.77 -0.88 10.69
N ARG A 135 7.60 -1.11 11.32
CA ARG A 135 6.31 -0.59 10.83
C ARG A 135 6.09 0.80 11.41
N LEU A 136 5.77 1.77 10.57
CA LEU A 136 5.29 3.07 11.00
C LEU A 136 3.77 3.03 11.12
N HIS A 137 3.23 3.66 12.16
CA HIS A 137 1.78 3.81 12.29
C HIS A 137 1.26 4.72 11.17
N GLN A 138 0.16 4.32 10.57
CA GLN A 138 -0.51 5.04 9.50
C GLN A 138 -2.02 4.96 9.71
N GLU A 139 -2.69 6.06 9.45
CA GLU A 139 -4.13 6.16 9.36
C GLU A 139 -4.52 6.87 8.07
N ASP A 140 -5.58 6.41 7.42
CA ASP A 140 -6.23 7.17 6.36
C ASP A 140 -7.12 8.29 6.94
N PHE A 141 -7.68 9.14 6.07
CA PHE A 141 -8.53 10.24 6.51
C PHE A 141 -9.80 9.77 7.24
N CYS A 142 -10.38 8.64 6.83
CA CYS A 142 -11.56 8.09 7.51
C CYS A 142 -11.20 7.65 8.92
N GLN A 143 -10.10 6.91 9.08
CA GLN A 143 -9.61 6.47 10.39
C GLN A 143 -9.29 7.64 11.30
N ALA A 144 -8.55 8.64 10.77
CA ALA A 144 -8.16 9.82 11.54
C ALA A 144 -9.34 10.72 11.93
N LEU A 145 -10.45 10.66 11.19
CA LEU A 145 -11.70 11.36 11.48
C LEU A 145 -12.74 10.51 12.22
N GLY A 146 -12.42 9.24 12.52
CA GLY A 146 -13.33 8.33 13.24
C GLY A 146 -14.51 7.87 12.38
N VAL A 147 -14.39 7.88 11.07
CA VAL A 147 -15.43 7.43 10.14
C VAL A 147 -15.29 5.93 9.90
N VAL A 148 -16.41 5.22 10.02
CA VAL A 148 -16.45 3.76 9.83
C VAL A 148 -16.29 3.39 8.34
N PRO A 149 -15.75 2.19 8.03
CA PRO A 149 -15.45 1.80 6.63
C PRO A 149 -16.65 1.82 5.70
N GLU A 150 -17.86 1.58 6.21
CA GLU A 150 -19.13 1.57 5.47
C GLU A 150 -19.53 2.97 4.97
N MET A 151 -18.97 4.02 5.59
CA MET A 151 -19.27 5.43 5.28
C MET A 151 -18.08 6.14 4.65
N LYS A 152 -17.18 5.43 3.97
CA LYS A 152 -15.94 6.03 3.48
C LYS A 152 -16.12 7.03 2.34
N TYR A 153 -17.17 6.91 1.54
CA TYR A 153 -17.44 7.80 0.43
C TYR A 153 -18.26 9.03 0.86
N GLN A 154 -17.96 10.18 0.27
CA GLN A 154 -18.62 11.44 0.64
C GLN A 154 -20.15 11.38 0.52
N ASN A 155 -20.68 10.72 -0.52
CA ASN A 155 -22.12 10.53 -0.72
C ASN A 155 -22.76 9.56 0.28
N GLU A 156 -21.98 8.82 1.04
CA GLU A 156 -22.39 7.88 2.09
C GLU A 156 -22.16 8.44 3.50
N GLY A 157 -21.71 9.70 3.61
CA GLY A 157 -21.41 10.37 4.88
C GLY A 157 -19.93 10.40 5.24
N GLY A 158 -19.05 10.00 4.31
CA GLY A 158 -17.61 10.08 4.48
C GLY A 158 -17.06 11.51 4.43
N PRO A 159 -15.76 11.68 4.72
CA PRO A 159 -15.17 13.00 4.78
C PRO A 159 -15.12 13.66 3.39
N ASP A 160 -15.52 14.91 3.35
CA ASP A 160 -15.31 15.79 2.20
C ASP A 160 -13.89 16.38 2.23
N LEU A 161 -13.53 17.07 1.15
CA LEU A 161 -12.22 17.75 1.07
C LEU A 161 -12.05 18.82 2.16
N ALA A 162 -13.14 19.49 2.57
CA ALA A 162 -13.08 20.51 3.62
C ALA A 162 -12.70 19.90 4.95
N ALA A 163 -13.25 18.74 5.30
CA ALA A 163 -12.89 17.98 6.49
C ALA A 163 -11.42 17.51 6.46
N CYS A 164 -10.95 17.00 5.31
CA CYS A 164 -9.56 16.59 5.13
C CYS A 164 -8.59 17.77 5.30
N PHE A 165 -8.87 18.92 4.68
CA PHE A 165 -8.06 20.13 4.84
C PHE A 165 -8.08 20.66 6.28
N SER A 166 -9.23 20.59 6.94
CA SER A 166 -9.38 21.00 8.35
C SER A 166 -8.53 20.12 9.26
N LEU A 167 -8.59 18.80 9.08
CA LEU A 167 -7.76 17.86 9.83
C LEU A 167 -6.27 18.21 9.68
N LEU A 168 -5.77 18.37 8.46
CA LEU A 168 -4.36 18.71 8.24
C LEU A 168 -3.94 20.02 8.93
N ARG A 169 -4.80 21.06 8.89
CA ARG A 169 -4.54 22.31 9.62
C ARG A 169 -4.48 22.10 11.13
N HIS A 170 -5.21 21.13 11.64
CA HIS A 170 -5.27 20.84 13.07
C HIS A 170 -4.08 20.01 13.55
N VAL A 171 -3.69 18.97 12.81
CA VAL A 171 -2.71 17.97 13.28
C VAL A 171 -1.28 18.24 12.85
N THR A 172 -1.02 19.14 11.87
CA THR A 172 0.34 19.43 11.37
C THR A 172 0.86 20.79 11.76
N ARG A 173 2.16 20.91 11.98
CA ARG A 173 2.85 22.19 12.30
C ARG A 173 4.22 22.22 11.60
N PRO A 174 4.48 23.14 10.69
CA PRO A 174 3.53 24.07 10.07
C PRO A 174 2.52 23.32 9.16
N SER A 175 1.28 23.80 9.07
CA SER A 175 0.23 23.13 8.31
C SER A 175 0.22 23.51 6.81
N ALA A 176 0.69 24.69 6.45
CA ALA A 176 0.62 25.17 5.07
C ALA A 176 1.27 24.25 4.03
N PRO A 177 2.45 23.66 4.22
CA PRO A 177 3.03 22.73 3.28
C PRO A 177 2.16 21.49 3.05
N GLN A 178 1.58 20.91 4.11
CA GLN A 178 0.77 19.71 4.04
C GLN A 178 -0.58 19.97 3.34
N VAL A 179 -1.17 21.14 3.60
CA VAL A 179 -2.39 21.60 2.92
C VAL A 179 -2.14 21.78 1.42
N LEU A 180 -1.01 22.39 1.04
CA LEU A 180 -0.64 22.55 -0.36
C LEU A 180 -0.36 21.20 -1.03
N HIS A 181 0.33 20.28 -0.37
CA HIS A 181 0.56 18.94 -0.89
C HIS A 181 -0.77 18.20 -1.16
N LEU A 182 -1.73 18.26 -0.23
CA LEU A 182 -3.05 17.65 -0.46
C LEU A 182 -3.75 18.30 -1.66
N LEU A 183 -3.69 19.63 -1.80
CA LEU A 183 -4.26 20.33 -2.93
C LEU A 183 -3.62 19.88 -4.26
N ASP A 184 -2.30 19.75 -4.30
CA ASP A 184 -1.56 19.28 -5.48
C ASP A 184 -2.01 17.88 -5.89
N TYR A 185 -2.21 16.95 -4.91
CA TYR A 185 -2.73 15.61 -5.20
C TYR A 185 -4.17 15.64 -5.71
N VAL A 186 -5.04 16.47 -5.13
CA VAL A 186 -6.44 16.62 -5.58
C VAL A 186 -6.48 17.13 -7.02
N VAL A 187 -5.70 18.17 -7.34
CA VAL A 187 -5.61 18.72 -8.70
C VAL A 187 -5.05 17.70 -9.68
N PHE A 188 -3.96 17.00 -9.29
CA PHE A 188 -3.37 15.95 -10.12
C PHE A 188 -4.37 14.84 -10.42
N ASN A 189 -5.05 14.32 -9.40
CA ASN A 189 -6.05 13.24 -9.57
C ASN A 189 -7.20 13.69 -10.49
N ALA A 190 -7.69 14.92 -10.31
CA ALA A 190 -8.72 15.46 -11.20
C ALA A 190 -8.25 15.55 -12.66
N LEU A 191 -7.01 15.98 -12.90
CA LEU A 191 -6.45 16.10 -14.25
C LEU A 191 -6.25 14.76 -14.96
N ILE A 192 -5.89 13.70 -14.21
CA ILE A 192 -5.71 12.36 -14.80
C ILE A 192 -6.99 11.51 -14.80
N GLY A 193 -8.12 12.07 -14.34
CA GLY A 193 -9.41 11.38 -14.28
C GLY A 193 -9.49 10.31 -13.16
N ASN A 194 -8.65 10.40 -12.15
CA ASN A 194 -8.74 9.56 -10.97
C ASN A 194 -9.70 10.23 -9.96
N HIS A 195 -10.88 9.66 -9.82
CA HIS A 195 -11.94 10.17 -8.95
C HIS A 195 -12.12 9.33 -7.67
N ASP A 196 -11.19 8.40 -7.40
CA ASP A 196 -11.22 7.51 -6.21
C ASP A 196 -10.59 8.18 -4.98
#